data_117d0eee6188ee22b93970005891da66
#
_entry.id   117d0eee6188ee22b93970005891da66
#
_cell.length_a   1.000
_cell.length_b   1.000
_cell.length_c   1.000
_cell.angle_alpha   90.00
_cell.angle_beta   90.00
_cell.angle_gamma   90.00
#
_symmetry.space_group_name_H-M   'P 1'
#
loop_
_entity.id
_entity.type
_entity.pdbx_description
1 polymer ?
#
loop_
_entity_poly.entity_id
_entity_poly.type
_entity_poly.pdbx_seq_one_letter_code
_entity_poly.pdbx_strand_id
1 'polypeptide(L)'
;MSNATDRFNAEAAAWDSNPDVQLASTLGFQSLLAKIPWLEKKNPNLDVLEIGCGTGILSLMVSPYVRSLTGVDVAEGMITALKLKLSKSENAWAKNILPVYADLKDPDDERLRPDPLHPDQKDLGPRRFDLVISHLVLHHIPSLEDILKTMYGCLNSGGAIALIDFEDFGLEARKFHPEAKMEGVHRHGISREGMKKLIEEAGFVKVRIETAFVMEKNIEENPGEGVVKGNKMAFPFLICMAEKQ
;
A
#
# COMPACT_ATOMS: atom_id res chain seq x y z
N MET A 1 12.73 3.95 16.68
CA MET A 1 12.28 3.30 15.42
C MET A 1 11.97 1.86 15.76
N SER A 2 10.99 1.24 15.16
CA SER A 2 10.67 -0.15 15.47
C SER A 2 11.65 -1.06 14.72
N ASN A 3 11.97 -2.22 15.27
CA ASN A 3 12.84 -3.22 14.64
C ASN A 3 12.32 -3.65 13.24
N ALA A 4 10.99 -3.53 13.00
CA ALA A 4 10.38 -3.77 11.69
C ALA A 4 10.89 -2.80 10.61
N THR A 5 11.04 -1.52 10.93
CA THR A 5 11.58 -0.51 10.01
C THR A 5 13.02 -0.83 9.62
N ASP A 6 13.82 -1.33 10.57
CA ASP A 6 15.22 -1.73 10.31
C ASP A 6 15.30 -2.91 9.36
N ARG A 7 14.39 -3.90 9.48
CA ARG A 7 14.30 -5.01 8.54
C ARG A 7 13.96 -4.52 7.12
N PHE A 8 12.96 -3.67 6.96
CA PHE A 8 12.59 -3.14 5.64
C PHE A 8 13.71 -2.31 5.02
N ASN A 9 14.46 -1.53 5.82
CA ASN A 9 15.64 -0.81 5.34
C ASN A 9 16.70 -1.78 4.80
N ALA A 10 16.96 -2.89 5.48
CA ALA A 10 17.93 -3.90 5.06
C ALA A 10 17.47 -4.68 3.81
N GLU A 11 16.17 -4.96 3.69
CA GLU A 11 15.60 -5.71 2.56
C GLU A 11 15.41 -4.84 1.29
N ALA A 12 15.43 -3.51 1.39
CA ALA A 12 15.05 -2.59 0.31
C ALA A 12 15.81 -2.84 -1.01
N ALA A 13 17.12 -3.10 -0.95
CA ALA A 13 17.95 -3.32 -2.14
C ALA A 13 17.57 -4.60 -2.93
N ALA A 14 17.07 -5.62 -2.24
CA ALA A 14 16.68 -6.91 -2.83
C ALA A 14 15.16 -7.05 -3.03
N TRP A 15 14.37 -6.06 -2.58
CA TRP A 15 12.91 -6.14 -2.54
C TRP A 15 12.28 -6.45 -3.90
N ASP A 16 12.73 -5.72 -4.93
CA ASP A 16 12.21 -5.88 -6.30
C ASP A 16 12.59 -7.22 -6.95
N SER A 17 13.60 -7.91 -6.46
CA SER A 17 14.00 -9.23 -6.96
C SER A 17 13.18 -10.38 -6.37
N ASN A 18 12.34 -10.11 -5.38
CA ASN A 18 11.49 -11.12 -4.76
C ASN A 18 10.27 -11.44 -5.66
N PRO A 19 10.15 -12.68 -6.18
CA PRO A 19 9.08 -13.03 -7.11
C PRO A 19 7.69 -12.96 -6.48
N ASP A 20 7.55 -13.24 -5.17
CA ASP A 20 6.27 -13.15 -4.47
C ASP A 20 5.81 -11.69 -4.36
N VAL A 21 6.74 -10.75 -4.12
CA VAL A 21 6.47 -9.32 -4.08
C VAL A 21 6.01 -8.81 -5.45
N GLN A 22 6.71 -9.20 -6.51
CA GLN A 22 6.36 -8.83 -7.89
C GLN A 22 5.00 -9.37 -8.29
N LEU A 23 4.73 -10.65 -7.98
CA LEU A 23 3.45 -11.27 -8.27
C LEU A 23 2.31 -10.59 -7.51
N ALA A 24 2.45 -10.39 -6.19
CA ALA A 24 1.45 -9.74 -5.37
C ALA A 24 1.14 -8.31 -5.86
N SER A 25 2.18 -7.52 -6.18
CA SER A 25 2.02 -6.16 -6.70
C SER A 25 1.31 -6.14 -8.05
N THR A 26 1.63 -7.09 -8.94
CA THR A 26 0.97 -7.22 -10.24
C THR A 26 -0.51 -7.58 -10.09
N LEU A 27 -0.84 -8.56 -9.25
CA LEU A 27 -2.23 -8.97 -8.97
C LEU A 27 -3.00 -7.85 -8.27
N GLY A 28 -2.35 -7.14 -7.34
CA GLY A 28 -2.91 -5.97 -6.66
C GLY A 28 -3.27 -4.87 -7.65
N PHE A 29 -2.35 -4.52 -8.55
CA PHE A 29 -2.61 -3.54 -9.61
C PHE A 29 -3.77 -3.96 -10.53
N GLN A 30 -3.80 -5.21 -10.98
CA GLN A 30 -4.91 -5.74 -11.79
C GLN A 30 -6.25 -5.63 -11.06
N SER A 31 -6.25 -5.92 -9.74
CA SER A 31 -7.45 -5.75 -8.90
C SER A 31 -7.90 -4.31 -8.79
N LEU A 32 -6.96 -3.36 -8.63
CA LEU A 32 -7.30 -1.93 -8.63
C LEU A 32 -7.99 -1.53 -9.92
N LEU A 33 -7.45 -1.91 -11.09
CA LEU A 33 -8.06 -1.59 -12.38
C LEU A 33 -9.45 -2.23 -12.54
N ALA A 34 -9.60 -3.50 -12.15
CA ALA A 34 -10.86 -4.23 -12.29
C ALA A 34 -11.98 -3.71 -11.36
N LYS A 35 -11.62 -3.23 -10.16
CA LYS A 35 -12.57 -2.82 -9.12
C LYS A 35 -12.82 -1.32 -9.06
N ILE A 36 -11.95 -0.52 -9.70
CA ILE A 36 -12.03 0.94 -9.76
C ILE A 36 -12.11 1.38 -11.25
N PRO A 37 -13.30 1.32 -11.88
CA PRO A 37 -13.43 1.53 -13.33
C PRO A 37 -12.98 2.91 -13.82
N TRP A 38 -13.04 3.93 -12.95
CA TRP A 38 -12.58 5.28 -13.27
C TRP A 38 -11.04 5.41 -13.23
N LEU A 39 -10.33 4.52 -12.54
CA LEU A 39 -8.87 4.40 -12.60
C LEU A 39 -8.45 3.77 -13.93
N GLU A 40 -9.12 2.68 -14.35
CA GLU A 40 -8.84 2.00 -15.62
C GLU A 40 -8.93 2.94 -16.83
N LYS A 41 -9.88 3.88 -16.80
CA LYS A 41 -10.09 4.86 -17.88
C LYS A 41 -9.00 5.93 -18.00
N LYS A 42 -7.92 5.84 -17.21
CA LYS A 42 -6.84 6.84 -17.16
C LYS A 42 -7.39 8.24 -16.90
N ASN A 43 -7.57 8.59 -15.65
CA ASN A 43 -8.05 9.92 -15.30
C ASN A 43 -6.85 10.86 -14.99
N PRO A 44 -6.50 11.77 -15.92
CA PRO A 44 -5.34 12.66 -15.75
C PRO A 44 -5.56 13.75 -14.69
N ASN A 45 -6.73 13.77 -14.03
CA ASN A 45 -7.03 14.73 -12.96
C ASN A 45 -6.96 14.10 -11.57
N LEU A 46 -6.70 12.78 -11.46
CA LEU A 46 -6.67 12.11 -10.17
C LEU A 46 -5.35 12.30 -9.43
N ASP A 47 -5.43 12.73 -8.20
CA ASP A 47 -4.35 12.72 -7.24
C ASP A 47 -4.46 11.51 -6.31
N VAL A 48 -3.41 10.71 -6.27
CA VAL A 48 -3.37 9.47 -5.49
C VAL A 48 -2.36 9.56 -4.37
N LEU A 49 -2.74 9.08 -3.19
CA LEU A 49 -1.85 8.83 -2.06
C LEU A 49 -1.69 7.31 -1.88
N GLU A 50 -0.46 6.82 -1.89
CA GLU A 50 -0.14 5.44 -1.57
C GLU A 50 0.51 5.36 -0.19
N ILE A 51 -0.11 4.63 0.72
CA ILE A 51 0.41 4.37 2.08
C ILE A 51 1.18 3.05 2.08
N GLY A 52 2.46 3.10 2.48
CA GLY A 52 3.38 1.97 2.44
C GLY A 52 3.83 1.64 1.02
N CYS A 53 4.31 2.64 0.29
CA CYS A 53 4.68 2.46 -1.13
C CYS A 53 5.90 1.56 -1.35
N GLY A 54 6.69 1.28 -0.30
CA GLY A 54 7.91 0.50 -0.40
C GLY A 54 8.88 1.09 -1.43
N THR A 55 9.42 0.22 -2.26
CA THR A 55 10.30 0.61 -3.40
C THR A 55 9.54 1.12 -4.62
N GLY A 56 8.20 1.29 -4.53
CA GLY A 56 7.35 1.87 -5.57
C GLY A 56 6.99 0.94 -6.73
N ILE A 57 6.94 -0.37 -6.53
CA ILE A 57 6.52 -1.31 -7.58
C ILE A 57 5.09 -0.98 -8.02
N LEU A 58 4.15 -0.90 -7.07
CA LEU A 58 2.75 -0.54 -7.37
C LEU A 58 2.63 0.92 -7.81
N SER A 59 3.40 1.84 -7.20
CA SER A 59 3.43 3.26 -7.60
C SER A 59 3.72 3.44 -9.08
N LEU A 60 4.74 2.73 -9.61
CA LEU A 60 5.11 2.78 -11.03
C LEU A 60 4.02 2.21 -11.93
N MET A 61 3.31 1.17 -11.51
CA MET A 61 2.20 0.59 -12.27
C MET A 61 0.98 1.53 -12.33
N VAL A 62 0.69 2.24 -11.23
CA VAL A 62 -0.47 3.14 -11.11
C VAL A 62 -0.20 4.51 -11.75
N SER A 63 1.03 5.02 -11.68
CA SER A 63 1.34 6.39 -12.10
C SER A 63 0.93 6.76 -13.54
N PRO A 64 0.94 5.85 -14.55
CA PRO A 64 0.47 6.17 -15.90
C PRO A 64 -1.05 6.41 -16.02
N TYR A 65 -1.80 6.11 -14.97
CA TYR A 65 -3.27 6.19 -14.95
C TYR A 65 -3.80 7.43 -14.24
N VAL A 66 -2.92 8.20 -13.59
CA VAL A 66 -3.30 9.28 -12.68
C VAL A 66 -2.52 10.56 -12.98
N ARG A 67 -3.00 11.70 -12.49
CA ARG A 67 -2.30 12.99 -12.58
C ARG A 67 -1.01 12.97 -11.79
N SER A 68 -1.12 12.62 -10.51
CA SER A 68 0.03 12.50 -9.62
C SER A 68 -0.16 11.40 -8.58
N LEU A 69 0.94 10.87 -8.10
CA LEU A 69 0.97 9.87 -7.04
C LEU A 69 1.99 10.30 -5.97
N THR A 70 1.53 10.44 -4.72
CA THR A 70 2.41 10.62 -3.56
C THR A 70 2.53 9.28 -2.85
N GLY A 71 3.73 8.70 -2.85
CA GLY A 71 4.03 7.43 -2.18
C GLY A 71 4.72 7.68 -0.84
N VAL A 72 4.08 7.25 0.26
CA VAL A 72 4.59 7.41 1.63
C VAL A 72 5.05 6.07 2.17
N ASP A 73 6.23 6.04 2.80
CA ASP A 73 6.73 4.87 3.52
C ASP A 73 7.49 5.29 4.79
N VAL A 74 7.41 4.46 5.83
CA VAL A 74 8.11 4.66 7.11
C VAL A 74 9.55 4.16 7.09
N ALA A 75 9.95 3.42 6.07
CA ALA A 75 11.29 2.88 5.89
C ALA A 75 12.08 3.77 4.92
N GLU A 76 13.10 4.46 5.43
CA GLU A 76 13.92 5.37 4.63
C GLU A 76 14.64 4.66 3.49
N GLY A 77 15.08 3.41 3.71
CA GLY A 77 15.72 2.59 2.69
C GLY A 77 14.80 2.29 1.51
N MET A 78 13.50 2.05 1.76
CA MET A 78 12.49 1.87 0.72
C MET A 78 12.33 3.13 -0.13
N ILE A 79 12.18 4.29 0.51
CA ILE A 79 12.08 5.58 -0.19
C ILE A 79 13.36 5.91 -0.98
N THR A 80 14.52 5.58 -0.42
CA THR A 80 15.80 5.75 -1.13
C THR A 80 15.86 4.87 -2.38
N ALA A 81 15.45 3.62 -2.28
CA ALA A 81 15.37 2.71 -3.44
C ALA A 81 14.38 3.21 -4.51
N LEU A 82 13.22 3.74 -4.09
CA LEU A 82 12.26 4.36 -5.02
C LEU A 82 12.86 5.59 -5.71
N LYS A 83 13.50 6.50 -4.98
CA LYS A 83 14.17 7.68 -5.56
C LYS A 83 15.25 7.31 -6.57
N LEU A 84 16.07 6.30 -6.25
CA LEU A 84 17.08 5.77 -7.17
C LEU A 84 16.42 5.16 -8.43
N LYS A 85 15.31 4.45 -8.28
CA LYS A 85 14.55 3.90 -9.40
C LYS A 85 14.00 5.00 -10.31
N LEU A 86 13.44 6.07 -9.74
CA LEU A 86 12.90 7.21 -10.48
C LEU A 86 13.99 8.05 -11.18
N SER A 87 15.23 8.04 -10.68
CA SER A 87 16.35 8.76 -11.31
C SER A 87 16.90 8.09 -12.58
N LYS A 88 16.53 6.82 -12.82
CA LYS A 88 16.98 6.10 -14.02
C LYS A 88 16.27 6.61 -15.27
N SER A 89 17.01 6.69 -16.39
CA SER A 89 16.47 7.16 -17.67
C SER A 89 15.27 6.35 -18.18
N GLU A 90 15.25 5.06 -17.90
CA GLU A 90 14.14 4.15 -18.25
C GLU A 90 12.81 4.51 -17.54
N ASN A 91 12.87 5.22 -16.41
CA ASN A 91 11.73 5.68 -15.63
C ASN A 91 11.49 7.19 -15.75
N ALA A 92 12.12 7.88 -16.70
CA ALA A 92 11.96 9.33 -16.90
C ALA A 92 10.51 9.77 -17.17
N TRP A 93 9.63 8.84 -17.51
CA TRP A 93 8.20 9.05 -17.71
C TRP A 93 7.41 9.18 -16.38
N ALA A 94 7.93 8.63 -15.27
CA ALA A 94 7.26 8.59 -13.98
C ALA A 94 7.51 9.85 -13.11
N LYS A 95 7.57 11.03 -13.75
CA LYS A 95 7.82 12.32 -13.07
C LYS A 95 6.70 12.75 -12.14
N ASN A 96 5.53 12.14 -12.26
CA ASN A 96 4.36 12.42 -11.45
C ASN A 96 4.34 11.65 -10.10
N ILE A 97 5.43 10.97 -9.74
CA ILE A 97 5.55 10.29 -8.44
C ILE A 97 6.38 11.16 -7.48
N LEU A 98 5.83 11.41 -6.29
CA LEU A 98 6.50 12.05 -5.16
C LEU A 98 6.79 11.02 -4.06
N PRO A 99 8.05 10.59 -3.87
CA PRO A 99 8.43 9.73 -2.74
C PRO A 99 8.56 10.51 -1.44
N VAL A 100 7.85 10.10 -0.39
CA VAL A 100 7.83 10.75 0.93
C VAL A 100 8.21 9.77 2.04
N TYR A 101 9.29 10.05 2.75
CA TYR A 101 9.65 9.34 3.98
C TYR A 101 8.87 9.92 5.15
N ALA A 102 7.89 9.17 5.66
CA ALA A 102 7.05 9.61 6.77
C ALA A 102 6.36 8.44 7.49
N ASP A 103 6.24 8.53 8.81
CA ASP A 103 5.20 7.87 9.60
C ASP A 103 3.98 8.81 9.59
N LEU A 104 3.05 8.57 8.65
CA LEU A 104 1.95 9.49 8.39
C LEU A 104 0.85 9.33 9.44
N LYS A 105 0.69 10.35 10.28
CA LYS A 105 -0.32 10.44 11.35
C LYS A 105 -1.23 11.66 11.23
N ASP A 106 -0.77 12.67 10.50
CA ASP A 106 -1.47 13.94 10.31
C ASP A 106 -1.81 14.10 8.83
N PRO A 107 -3.10 14.27 8.47
CA PRO A 107 -3.49 14.53 7.08
C PRO A 107 -2.98 15.88 6.54
N ASP A 108 -2.56 16.80 7.41
CA ASP A 108 -2.01 18.10 7.05
C ASP A 108 -0.47 18.13 7.01
N ASP A 109 0.16 16.95 7.07
CA ASP A 109 1.62 16.81 7.03
C ASP A 109 2.23 17.59 5.86
N GLU A 110 3.16 18.48 6.16
CA GLU A 110 3.79 19.38 5.16
C GLU A 110 4.52 18.62 4.06
N ARG A 111 4.98 17.39 4.36
CA ARG A 111 5.67 16.53 3.38
C ARG A 111 4.75 16.06 2.25
N LEU A 112 3.43 16.10 2.44
CA LEU A 112 2.42 15.76 1.41
C LEU A 112 2.11 16.94 0.48
N ARG A 113 2.45 18.19 0.85
CA ARG A 113 2.06 19.40 0.12
C ARG A 113 2.66 19.54 -1.29
N PRO A 114 3.93 19.14 -1.55
CA PRO A 114 4.52 19.33 -2.86
C PRO A 114 3.73 18.63 -3.97
N ASP A 115 3.54 19.32 -5.09
CA ASP A 115 3.01 18.72 -6.32
C ASP A 115 4.20 18.27 -7.18
N PRO A 116 4.34 16.98 -7.49
CA PRO A 116 5.48 16.48 -8.27
C PRO A 116 5.53 17.06 -9.68
N LEU A 117 4.41 17.53 -10.22
CA LEU A 117 4.35 18.18 -11.55
C LEU A 117 4.66 19.68 -11.50
N HIS A 118 4.59 20.29 -10.31
CA HIS A 118 4.84 21.71 -10.08
C HIS A 118 5.74 21.94 -8.87
N PRO A 119 6.98 21.41 -8.86
CA PRO A 119 7.87 21.41 -7.69
C PRO A 119 8.26 22.82 -7.23
N ASP A 120 8.17 23.81 -8.11
CA ASP A 120 8.52 25.20 -7.81
C ASP A 120 7.39 25.99 -7.15
N GLN A 121 6.16 25.44 -7.08
CA GLN A 121 5.04 26.06 -6.39
C GLN A 121 5.26 25.95 -4.89
N LYS A 122 5.48 27.10 -4.24
CA LYS A 122 5.58 27.23 -2.78
C LYS A 122 4.22 27.67 -2.24
N ASP A 123 3.94 27.33 -0.98
CA ASP A 123 2.72 27.73 -0.25
C ASP A 123 1.41 27.08 -0.72
N LEU A 124 1.49 25.84 -1.19
CA LEU A 124 0.29 25.03 -1.32
C LEU A 124 -0.18 24.65 0.10
N GLY A 125 -1.42 25.02 0.43
CA GLY A 125 -2.07 24.56 1.67
C GLY A 125 -2.11 23.03 1.77
N PRO A 126 -2.78 22.47 2.79
CA PRO A 126 -2.91 21.03 2.93
C PRO A 126 -3.41 20.39 1.64
N ARG A 127 -2.66 19.42 1.11
CA ARG A 127 -3.06 18.69 -0.09
C ARG A 127 -4.05 17.60 0.26
N ARG A 128 -5.03 17.39 -0.62
CA ARG A 128 -6.01 16.31 -0.53
C ARG A 128 -5.97 15.49 -1.79
N PHE A 129 -6.40 14.23 -1.66
CA PHE A 129 -6.30 13.22 -2.70
C PHE A 129 -7.68 12.70 -3.08
N ASP A 130 -7.81 12.22 -4.31
CA ASP A 130 -9.05 11.64 -4.81
C ASP A 130 -9.13 10.14 -4.52
N LEU A 131 -7.96 9.51 -4.35
CA LEU A 131 -7.85 8.10 -4.01
C LEU A 131 -6.69 7.88 -3.03
N VAL A 132 -6.94 7.12 -1.98
CA VAL A 132 -5.89 6.54 -1.13
C VAL A 132 -5.82 5.05 -1.39
N ILE A 133 -4.63 4.57 -1.73
CA ILE A 133 -4.34 3.13 -1.92
C ILE A 133 -3.33 2.64 -0.89
N SER A 134 -3.38 1.35 -0.59
CA SER A 134 -2.38 0.64 0.20
C SER A 134 -2.37 -0.83 -0.22
N HIS A 135 -1.19 -1.45 -0.26
CA HIS A 135 -1.04 -2.83 -0.68
C HIS A 135 -0.03 -3.57 0.19
N LEU A 136 -0.48 -4.61 0.89
CA LEU A 136 0.36 -5.44 1.79
C LEU A 136 1.05 -4.64 2.92
N VAL A 137 0.31 -3.73 3.55
CA VAL A 137 0.83 -2.83 4.59
C VAL A 137 0.00 -2.89 5.88
N LEU A 138 -1.33 -3.09 5.78
CA LEU A 138 -2.23 -2.98 6.92
C LEU A 138 -1.90 -3.97 8.04
N HIS A 139 -1.37 -5.14 7.70
CA HIS A 139 -0.96 -6.14 8.68
C HIS A 139 0.30 -5.73 9.48
N HIS A 140 1.03 -4.71 9.03
CA HIS A 140 2.17 -4.10 9.73
C HIS A 140 1.80 -2.84 10.53
N ILE A 141 0.61 -2.27 10.33
CA ILE A 141 0.19 -1.04 11.02
C ILE A 141 -0.39 -1.38 12.40
N PRO A 142 0.16 -0.86 13.51
CA PRO A 142 -0.34 -1.18 14.85
C PRO A 142 -1.82 -0.85 15.05
N SER A 143 -2.23 0.38 14.72
CA SER A 143 -3.60 0.89 14.84
C SER A 143 -4.21 1.12 13.47
N LEU A 144 -5.12 0.22 13.05
CA LEU A 144 -5.91 0.42 11.83
C LEU A 144 -6.91 1.55 11.97
N GLU A 145 -7.41 1.77 13.19
CA GLU A 145 -8.33 2.85 13.48
C GLU A 145 -7.70 4.22 13.20
N ASP A 146 -6.47 4.45 13.69
CA ASP A 146 -5.79 5.73 13.52
C ASP A 146 -5.42 5.99 12.07
N ILE A 147 -4.87 4.98 11.36
CA ILE A 147 -4.49 5.18 9.97
C ILE A 147 -5.70 5.40 9.07
N LEU A 148 -6.85 4.75 9.33
CA LEU A 148 -8.08 4.97 8.57
C LEU A 148 -8.62 6.39 8.78
N LYS A 149 -8.56 6.94 10.00
CA LYS A 149 -8.89 8.35 10.27
C LYS A 149 -7.95 9.31 9.54
N THR A 150 -6.66 9.00 9.51
CA THR A 150 -5.66 9.78 8.76
C THR A 150 -5.95 9.72 7.25
N MET A 151 -6.21 8.53 6.69
CA MET A 151 -6.60 8.36 5.28
C MET A 151 -7.87 9.16 4.95
N TYR A 152 -8.88 9.13 5.84
CA TYR A 152 -10.10 9.93 5.69
C TYR A 152 -9.79 11.43 5.63
N GLY A 153 -8.92 11.91 6.53
CA GLY A 153 -8.46 13.30 6.53
C GLY A 153 -7.70 13.71 5.26
N CYS A 154 -6.94 12.79 4.66
CA CYS A 154 -6.18 13.04 3.43
C CYS A 154 -7.05 13.13 2.17
N LEU A 155 -8.31 12.68 2.20
CA LEU A 155 -9.17 12.63 1.02
C LEU A 155 -9.94 13.94 0.79
N ASN A 156 -10.17 14.25 -0.49
CA ASN A 156 -11.20 15.17 -0.94
C ASN A 156 -12.60 14.64 -0.57
N SER A 157 -13.61 15.53 -0.47
CA SER A 157 -15.01 15.10 -0.47
C SER A 157 -15.32 14.34 -1.76
N GLY A 158 -15.95 13.18 -1.65
CA GLY A 158 -16.18 12.26 -2.78
C GLY A 158 -14.97 11.39 -3.14
N GLY A 159 -13.83 11.58 -2.48
CA GLY A 159 -12.65 10.71 -2.65
C GLY A 159 -12.85 9.30 -2.07
N ALA A 160 -12.00 8.37 -2.44
CA ALA A 160 -12.16 6.96 -2.10
C ALA A 160 -10.90 6.33 -1.51
N ILE A 161 -11.07 5.21 -0.81
CA ILE A 161 -9.99 4.29 -0.43
C ILE A 161 -10.08 3.00 -1.24
N ALA A 162 -8.92 2.38 -1.51
CA ALA A 162 -8.81 1.02 -2.03
C ALA A 162 -7.60 0.32 -1.40
N LEU A 163 -7.86 -0.48 -0.37
CA LEU A 163 -6.85 -1.06 0.49
C LEU A 163 -6.79 -2.57 0.26
N ILE A 164 -5.61 -3.08 -0.10
CA ILE A 164 -5.41 -4.51 -0.40
C ILE A 164 -4.46 -5.12 0.62
N ASP A 165 -4.91 -6.20 1.26
CA ASP A 165 -4.07 -7.02 2.12
C ASP A 165 -4.57 -8.47 2.12
N PHE A 166 -3.74 -9.42 2.60
CA PHE A 166 -4.19 -10.80 2.68
C PHE A 166 -5.25 -10.97 3.77
N GLU A 167 -6.15 -11.93 3.54
CA GLU A 167 -7.28 -12.21 4.42
C GLU A 167 -6.82 -13.01 5.64
N ASP A 168 -7.33 -12.64 6.82
CA ASP A 168 -7.31 -13.51 7.99
C ASP A 168 -8.43 -14.54 7.83
N PHE A 169 -8.06 -15.75 7.45
CA PHE A 169 -8.97 -16.91 7.32
C PHE A 169 -8.75 -17.95 8.41
N GLY A 170 -8.17 -17.54 9.55
CA GLY A 170 -7.92 -18.36 10.71
C GLY A 170 -6.44 -18.72 10.90
N LEU A 171 -6.17 -19.79 11.65
CA LEU A 171 -4.81 -20.13 12.09
C LEU A 171 -3.80 -20.29 10.93
N GLU A 172 -4.24 -20.76 9.79
CA GLU A 172 -3.39 -20.96 8.61
C GLU A 172 -2.91 -19.66 7.97
N ALA A 173 -3.63 -18.54 8.18
CA ALA A 173 -3.22 -17.22 7.67
C ALA A 173 -1.83 -16.80 8.21
N ARG A 174 -1.46 -17.27 9.41
CA ARG A 174 -0.14 -17.03 9.99
C ARG A 174 1.01 -17.51 9.08
N LYS A 175 0.80 -18.57 8.31
CA LYS A 175 1.82 -19.12 7.39
C LYS A 175 2.18 -18.20 6.22
N PHE A 176 1.48 -17.07 6.08
CA PHE A 176 1.85 -16.07 5.08
C PHE A 176 3.26 -15.52 5.29
N HIS A 177 3.67 -15.33 6.54
CA HIS A 177 5.03 -14.92 6.89
C HIS A 177 5.79 -16.09 7.51
N PRO A 178 7.01 -16.39 7.00
CA PRO A 178 7.91 -17.30 7.69
C PRO A 178 8.32 -16.72 9.04
N GLU A 179 8.70 -17.57 10.00
CA GLU A 179 9.05 -17.15 11.37
C GLU A 179 10.10 -16.04 11.39
N ALA A 180 11.12 -16.14 10.53
CA ALA A 180 12.16 -15.13 10.40
C ALA A 180 11.67 -13.74 9.95
N LYS A 181 10.41 -13.63 9.48
CA LYS A 181 9.78 -12.38 9.01
C LYS A 181 8.60 -11.93 9.87
N MET A 182 8.43 -12.51 11.05
CA MET A 182 7.32 -12.16 11.95
C MET A 182 7.51 -10.83 12.67
N GLU A 183 8.75 -10.32 12.75
CA GLU A 183 9.02 -9.04 13.39
C GLU A 183 8.29 -7.90 12.67
N GLY A 184 7.50 -7.12 13.43
CA GLY A 184 6.67 -6.03 12.90
C GLY A 184 5.37 -6.49 12.23
N VAL A 185 5.01 -7.76 12.31
CA VAL A 185 3.68 -8.24 11.93
C VAL A 185 2.75 -8.09 13.12
N HIS A 186 1.78 -7.18 13.04
CA HIS A 186 0.82 -6.92 14.11
C HIS A 186 -0.44 -7.79 14.01
N ARG A 187 -0.71 -8.35 12.83
CA ARG A 187 -1.85 -9.26 12.59
C ARG A 187 -1.59 -10.21 11.43
N HIS A 188 -2.23 -11.36 11.47
CA HIS A 188 -2.10 -12.38 10.42
C HIS A 188 -3.15 -12.20 9.33
N GLY A 189 -3.10 -11.03 8.66
CA GLY A 189 -4.07 -10.64 7.67
C GLY A 189 -5.16 -9.71 8.22
N ILE A 190 -6.12 -9.36 7.39
CA ILE A 190 -7.26 -8.50 7.71
C ILE A 190 -8.57 -9.28 7.60
N SER A 191 -9.48 -9.11 8.55
CA SER A 191 -10.79 -9.76 8.50
C SER A 191 -11.82 -8.88 7.79
N ARG A 192 -12.74 -9.48 7.04
CA ARG A 192 -13.80 -8.76 6.32
C ARG A 192 -14.67 -7.94 7.27
N GLU A 193 -15.16 -8.58 8.32
CA GLU A 193 -16.06 -7.93 9.29
C GLU A 193 -15.34 -6.85 10.09
N GLY A 194 -14.09 -7.13 10.54
CA GLY A 194 -13.29 -6.16 11.28
C GLY A 194 -12.98 -4.92 10.45
N MET A 195 -12.54 -5.09 9.20
CA MET A 195 -12.25 -3.96 8.31
C MET A 195 -13.51 -3.17 7.97
N LYS A 196 -14.64 -3.84 7.69
CA LYS A 196 -15.89 -3.15 7.43
C LYS A 196 -16.27 -2.22 8.59
N LYS A 197 -16.25 -2.74 9.81
CA LYS A 197 -16.57 -1.98 11.02
C LYS A 197 -15.62 -0.79 11.18
N LEU A 198 -14.31 -0.99 11.09
CA LEU A 198 -13.31 0.07 11.26
C LEU A 198 -13.43 1.17 10.21
N ILE A 199 -13.69 0.81 8.95
CA ILE A 199 -13.88 1.76 7.86
C ILE A 199 -15.14 2.59 8.07
N GLU A 200 -16.27 1.97 8.49
CA GLU A 200 -17.51 2.66 8.83
C GLU A 200 -17.32 3.59 10.04
N GLU A 201 -16.62 3.15 11.09
CA GLU A 201 -16.30 3.95 12.28
C GLU A 201 -15.36 5.14 11.97
N ALA A 202 -14.50 5.02 10.96
CA ALA A 202 -13.67 6.12 10.48
C ALA A 202 -14.45 7.18 9.68
N GLY A 203 -15.77 6.95 9.41
CA GLY A 203 -16.65 7.88 8.73
C GLY A 203 -16.85 7.65 7.24
N PHE A 204 -16.27 6.59 6.70
CA PHE A 204 -16.47 6.22 5.30
C PHE A 204 -17.87 5.64 5.05
N VAL A 205 -18.32 5.80 3.83
CA VAL A 205 -19.61 5.27 3.35
C VAL A 205 -19.42 4.33 2.15
N LYS A 206 -20.48 3.63 1.75
CA LYS A 206 -20.47 2.68 0.62
C LYS A 206 -19.39 1.61 0.73
N VAL A 207 -19.15 1.13 1.93
CA VAL A 207 -18.10 0.15 2.23
C VAL A 207 -18.35 -1.16 1.50
N ARG A 208 -17.38 -1.60 0.70
CA ARG A 208 -17.38 -2.89 0.01
C ARG A 208 -16.07 -3.61 0.28
N ILE A 209 -16.15 -4.86 0.69
CA ILE A 209 -15.00 -5.72 0.92
C ILE A 209 -15.17 -6.97 0.06
N GLU A 210 -14.28 -7.14 -0.87
CA GLU A 210 -14.32 -8.21 -1.87
C GLU A 210 -13.02 -8.98 -1.89
N THR A 211 -13.02 -10.18 -2.41
CA THR A 211 -11.78 -10.88 -2.75
C THR A 211 -11.15 -10.17 -3.94
N ALA A 212 -9.90 -9.73 -3.77
CA ALA A 212 -9.11 -9.13 -4.81
C ALA A 212 -8.54 -10.20 -5.75
N PHE A 213 -7.84 -11.15 -5.18
CA PHE A 213 -7.23 -12.29 -5.87
C PHE A 213 -6.86 -13.39 -4.85
N VAL A 214 -6.40 -14.52 -5.34
CA VAL A 214 -5.77 -15.58 -4.54
C VAL A 214 -4.35 -15.77 -5.06
N MET A 215 -3.37 -15.81 -4.16
CA MET A 215 -1.96 -16.02 -4.49
C MET A 215 -1.45 -17.27 -3.82
N GLU A 216 -0.82 -18.15 -4.59
CA GLU A 216 -0.05 -19.25 -4.04
C GLU A 216 1.37 -18.82 -3.72
N LYS A 217 1.88 -19.20 -2.56
CA LYS A 217 3.30 -19.03 -2.21
C LYS A 217 3.83 -20.22 -1.44
N ASN A 218 5.16 -20.41 -1.47
CA ASN A 218 5.80 -21.42 -0.66
C ASN A 218 5.76 -21.02 0.82
N ILE A 219 5.51 -22.00 1.70
CA ILE A 219 5.37 -21.79 3.15
C ILE A 219 6.40 -22.61 3.92
N GLU A 220 6.59 -22.24 5.20
CA GLU A 220 7.16 -23.12 6.20
C GLU A 220 6.10 -24.13 6.64
N GLU A 221 6.48 -25.40 6.81
CA GLU A 221 5.59 -26.39 7.41
C GLU A 221 5.39 -26.10 8.89
N ASN A 222 6.50 -25.96 9.61
CA ASN A 222 6.53 -25.57 11.02
C ASN A 222 7.35 -24.29 11.19
N PRO A 223 6.99 -23.43 12.17
CA PRO A 223 7.72 -22.20 12.44
C PRO A 223 9.23 -22.41 12.64
N GLY A 224 10.05 -21.67 11.90
CA GLY A 224 11.50 -21.69 12.01
C GLY A 224 12.22 -22.80 11.19
N GLU A 225 11.50 -23.68 10.53
CA GLU A 225 12.10 -24.71 9.67
C GLU A 225 12.56 -24.18 8.30
N GLY A 226 12.14 -22.96 7.97
CA GLY A 226 12.42 -22.33 6.68
C GLY A 226 11.42 -22.71 5.59
N VAL A 227 11.32 -21.83 4.59
CA VAL A 227 10.39 -21.98 3.47
C VAL A 227 10.83 -23.15 2.57
N VAL A 228 9.94 -24.10 2.33
CA VAL A 228 10.20 -25.30 1.50
C VAL A 228 9.67 -25.07 0.09
N LYS A 229 10.56 -25.16 -0.92
CA LYS A 229 10.17 -25.05 -2.32
C LYS A 229 9.22 -26.18 -2.72
N GLY A 230 8.05 -25.83 -3.24
CA GLY A 230 7.01 -26.78 -3.65
C GLY A 230 5.95 -27.04 -2.58
N ASN A 231 6.21 -26.71 -1.30
CA ASN A 231 5.19 -26.70 -0.26
C ASN A 231 4.40 -25.40 -0.36
N LYS A 232 3.33 -25.40 -1.17
CA LYS A 232 2.56 -24.20 -1.50
C LYS A 232 1.24 -24.17 -0.77
N MET A 233 0.84 -22.96 -0.41
CA MET A 233 -0.47 -22.65 0.14
C MET A 233 -1.07 -21.44 -0.57
N ALA A 234 -2.40 -21.47 -0.74
CA ALA A 234 -3.17 -20.38 -1.34
C ALA A 234 -3.59 -19.38 -0.27
N PHE A 235 -3.33 -18.10 -0.51
CA PHE A 235 -3.71 -17.00 0.36
C PHE A 235 -4.69 -16.09 -0.38
N PRO A 236 -5.95 -15.95 0.09
CA PRO A 236 -6.87 -14.97 -0.43
C PRO A 236 -6.43 -13.57 0.00
N PHE A 237 -6.63 -12.60 -0.89
CA PHE A 237 -6.41 -11.18 -0.64
C PHE A 237 -7.74 -10.46 -0.72
N LEU A 238 -7.94 -9.51 0.17
CA LEU A 238 -9.10 -8.62 0.18
C LEU A 238 -8.76 -7.30 -0.47
N ILE A 239 -9.74 -6.69 -1.12
CA ILE A 239 -9.77 -5.27 -1.44
C ILE A 239 -10.90 -4.61 -0.66
N CYS A 240 -10.56 -3.64 0.19
CA CYS A 240 -11.48 -2.84 0.97
C CYS A 240 -11.66 -1.50 0.27
N MET A 241 -12.87 -1.19 -0.16
CA MET A 241 -13.21 0.03 -0.90
C MET A 241 -14.30 0.80 -0.16
N ALA A 242 -14.16 2.13 -0.08
CA ALA A 242 -15.17 3.00 0.51
C ALA A 242 -14.98 4.44 0.03
N GLU A 243 -15.97 5.29 0.25
CA GLU A 243 -15.98 6.69 -0.18
C GLU A 243 -16.07 7.62 1.03
N LYS A 244 -15.42 8.77 0.95
CA LYS A 244 -15.63 9.93 1.83
C LYS A 244 -16.80 10.75 1.32
N GLN A 245 -17.75 11.12 2.21
CA GLN A 245 -18.81 12.07 1.88
C GLN A 245 -18.28 13.49 1.68
#